data_285c61de0935c98794f3dfa5bf24e38c
#
_entry.id   285c61de0935c98794f3dfa5bf24e38c
#
_cell.length_a   1.000
_cell.length_b   1.000
_cell.length_c   1.000
_cell.angle_alpha   90.00
_cell.angle_beta   90.00
_cell.angle_gamma   90.00
#
_symmetry.space_group_name_H-M   'P 1'
#
loop_
_entity.id
_entity.type
_entity.pdbx_description
1 polymer ?
#
loop_
_entity_poly.entity_id
_entity_poly.type
_entity_poly.pdbx_seq_one_letter_code
_entity_poly.pdbx_strand_id
1 'polypeptide(L)'
;MNIRKYIWAYVVAMALICPGVKAQEQITIGVIQYDVRDIDKSFKALHEQGFGSCELNYSEKRFTKELAEQVKAASKKHRIRVTTLVGVPGSNFRQGPATIGLVPIDERFEKLDLYRKMIDFCVQAGIPAMHSHFGFIPEDPSSVQYKDFIEVMRGLATYAKERNVMIYFETGQETPITLIRAIRDIGTGNLFINCDLANLLMYGKSNSLDAVKLFGNLIKEFHAKDGKYPDPNNPYELGHEVPIPTGDVDFPAVIAELKKQGFKGAITIECELNGTRHDYVIQTRKYLQELLDR
;
A
#
# COMPACT_ATOMS: atom_id res chain seq x y z
N MET A 1 24.74 -75.96 17.51
CA MET A 1 25.11 -74.89 16.60
C MET A 1 24.06 -73.80 16.71
N ASN A 2 24.36 -72.76 17.51
CA ASN A 2 23.40 -71.74 17.98
C ASN A 2 23.26 -70.58 16.97
N ILE A 3 22.07 -70.35 16.48
CA ILE A 3 21.72 -69.19 15.66
C ILE A 3 21.07 -68.15 16.61
N ARG A 4 21.78 -67.10 16.90
CA ARG A 4 21.28 -65.94 17.66
C ARG A 4 20.39 -65.09 16.80
N LYS A 5 19.13 -64.94 17.21
CA LYS A 5 18.13 -64.02 16.62
C LYS A 5 18.44 -62.60 17.09
N TYR A 6 18.72 -61.70 16.15
CA TYR A 6 18.75 -60.26 16.42
C TYR A 6 17.37 -59.67 16.14
N ILE A 7 16.72 -59.24 17.22
CA ILE A 7 15.46 -58.47 17.15
C ILE A 7 15.87 -57.01 17.05
N TRP A 8 15.60 -56.40 15.92
CA TRP A 8 15.67 -54.95 15.79
C TRP A 8 14.35 -54.33 16.20
N ALA A 9 14.35 -53.60 17.32
CA ALA A 9 13.23 -52.77 17.73
C ALA A 9 13.25 -51.47 16.93
N TYR A 10 12.30 -51.30 16.02
CA TYR A 10 12.02 -50.04 15.38
C TYR A 10 11.24 -49.16 16.34
N VAL A 11 11.91 -48.14 16.93
CA VAL A 11 11.25 -47.04 17.61
C VAL A 11 10.71 -46.12 16.53
N VAL A 12 9.41 -46.21 16.23
CA VAL A 12 8.70 -45.24 15.42
C VAL A 12 8.43 -44.01 16.29
N ALA A 13 9.27 -43.00 16.17
CA ALA A 13 8.95 -41.69 16.71
C ALA A 13 7.82 -41.08 15.89
N MET A 14 6.58 -41.21 16.37
CA MET A 14 5.48 -40.39 15.89
C MET A 14 5.75 -38.94 16.27
N ALA A 15 6.33 -38.16 15.34
CA ALA A 15 6.28 -36.71 15.40
C ALA A 15 4.81 -36.30 15.27
N LEU A 16 4.22 -35.88 16.38
CA LEU A 16 2.96 -35.15 16.38
C LEU A 16 3.20 -33.83 15.63
N ILE A 17 2.97 -33.85 14.32
CA ILE A 17 2.81 -32.65 13.53
C ILE A 17 1.47 -32.08 13.96
N CYS A 18 1.47 -31.18 14.95
CA CYS A 18 0.37 -30.26 15.11
C CYS A 18 0.23 -29.50 13.79
N PRO A 19 -0.88 -29.63 13.08
CA PRO A 19 -1.13 -28.73 11.96
C PRO A 19 -1.27 -27.34 12.59
N GLY A 20 -0.21 -26.55 12.52
CA GLY A 20 -0.33 -25.12 12.76
C GLY A 20 -1.36 -24.63 11.76
N VAL A 21 -2.55 -24.33 12.25
CA VAL A 21 -3.56 -23.58 11.51
C VAL A 21 -2.83 -22.28 11.14
N LYS A 22 -2.31 -22.21 9.92
CA LYS A 22 -1.94 -20.92 9.34
C LYS A 22 -3.25 -20.14 9.36
N ALA A 23 -3.35 -19.18 10.26
CA ALA A 23 -4.43 -18.22 10.22
C ALA A 23 -4.45 -17.73 8.77
N GLN A 24 -5.53 -18.04 8.06
CA GLN A 24 -5.72 -17.60 6.70
C GLN A 24 -5.65 -16.08 6.80
N GLU A 25 -4.61 -15.49 6.19
CA GLU A 25 -4.43 -14.04 6.21
C GLU A 25 -5.69 -13.44 5.57
N GLN A 26 -6.57 -12.93 6.40
CA GLN A 26 -7.82 -12.32 5.97
C GLN A 26 -7.53 -10.89 5.52
N ILE A 27 -8.28 -10.43 4.54
CA ILE A 27 -8.31 -9.02 4.17
C ILE A 27 -8.66 -8.22 5.42
N THR A 28 -7.85 -7.21 5.74
CA THR A 28 -8.09 -6.32 6.89
C THR A 28 -8.56 -4.97 6.40
N ILE A 29 -9.43 -4.32 7.16
CA ILE A 29 -9.80 -2.93 6.90
C ILE A 29 -8.90 -2.04 7.76
N GLY A 30 -8.27 -1.07 7.12
CA GLY A 30 -7.37 -0.10 7.72
C GLY A 30 -7.80 1.34 7.46
N VAL A 31 -7.01 2.27 7.96
CA VAL A 31 -7.16 3.71 7.73
C VAL A 31 -5.78 4.37 7.72
N ILE A 32 -5.61 5.47 6.99
CA ILE A 32 -4.38 6.27 7.06
C ILE A 32 -4.35 7.05 8.38
N GLN A 33 -3.32 6.78 9.19
CA GLN A 33 -3.08 7.45 10.47
C GLN A 33 -2.10 8.62 10.28
N TYR A 34 -2.60 9.84 10.49
CA TYR A 34 -1.82 11.07 10.35
C TYR A 34 -1.23 11.55 11.67
N ASP A 35 -1.88 11.27 12.79
CA ASP A 35 -1.42 11.73 14.09
C ASP A 35 -0.58 10.68 14.80
N VAL A 36 0.71 10.91 14.86
CA VAL A 36 1.71 10.03 15.49
C VAL A 36 2.24 10.61 16.81
N ARG A 37 1.64 11.69 17.35
CA ARG A 37 2.10 12.33 18.60
C ARG A 37 1.94 11.43 19.81
N ASP A 38 0.86 10.64 19.82
CA ASP A 38 0.59 9.61 20.83
C ASP A 38 0.12 8.35 20.13
N ILE A 39 1.09 7.54 19.69
CA ILE A 39 0.80 6.37 18.87
C ILE A 39 0.07 5.27 19.66
N ASP A 40 0.33 5.15 20.95
CA ASP A 40 -0.35 4.17 21.82
C ASP A 40 -1.84 4.48 21.91
N LYS A 41 -2.20 5.74 22.18
CA LYS A 41 -3.58 6.19 22.20
C LYS A 41 -4.27 6.06 20.84
N SER A 42 -3.57 6.41 19.77
CA SER A 42 -4.08 6.31 18.40
C SER A 42 -4.41 4.86 18.03
N PHE A 43 -3.51 3.92 18.30
CA PHE A 43 -3.72 2.50 17.96
C PHE A 43 -4.77 1.85 18.86
N LYS A 44 -4.86 2.26 20.14
CA LYS A 44 -5.97 1.86 21.01
C LYS A 44 -7.32 2.28 20.42
N ALA A 45 -7.44 3.54 19.99
CA ALA A 45 -8.67 4.04 19.39
C ALA A 45 -9.04 3.31 18.09
N LEU A 46 -8.07 3.03 17.21
CA LEU A 46 -8.29 2.24 16.01
C LEU A 46 -8.82 0.83 16.33
N HIS A 47 -8.21 0.16 17.32
CA HIS A 47 -8.68 -1.15 17.77
C HIS A 47 -10.11 -1.12 18.30
N GLU A 48 -10.43 -0.15 19.16
CA GLU A 48 -11.78 0.04 19.73
C GLU A 48 -12.82 0.35 18.65
N GLN A 49 -12.42 0.98 17.55
CA GLN A 49 -13.25 1.23 16.37
C GLN A 49 -13.35 0.04 15.42
N GLY A 50 -12.65 -1.06 15.70
CA GLY A 50 -12.70 -2.30 14.93
C GLY A 50 -11.81 -2.33 13.69
N PHE A 51 -10.77 -1.48 13.61
CA PHE A 51 -9.74 -1.58 12.59
C PHE A 51 -8.72 -2.68 12.93
N GLY A 52 -8.25 -3.38 11.91
CA GLY A 52 -7.19 -4.41 12.04
C GLY A 52 -5.82 -3.93 11.56
N SER A 53 -5.78 -2.82 10.83
CA SER A 53 -4.55 -2.27 10.25
C SER A 53 -4.60 -0.75 10.11
N CYS A 54 -3.45 -0.16 9.85
CA CYS A 54 -3.33 1.22 9.45
C CYS A 54 -2.10 1.41 8.56
N GLU A 55 -2.08 2.52 7.84
CA GLU A 55 -0.89 3.10 7.22
C GLU A 55 -0.45 4.31 8.02
N LEU A 56 0.85 4.57 8.10
CA LEU A 56 1.36 5.77 8.76
C LEU A 56 1.77 6.81 7.72
N ASN A 57 1.19 8.01 7.83
CA ASN A 57 1.56 9.12 6.96
C ASN A 57 2.90 9.72 7.41
N TYR A 58 3.93 9.56 6.56
CA TYR A 58 5.31 9.95 6.85
C TYR A 58 5.49 11.47 6.96
N SER A 59 6.28 11.85 7.94
CA SER A 59 6.77 13.23 8.11
C SER A 59 8.18 13.19 8.66
N GLU A 60 9.17 13.60 7.89
CA GLU A 60 10.59 13.53 8.25
C GLU A 60 10.89 14.03 9.68
N LYS A 61 10.29 15.16 10.07
CA LYS A 61 10.54 15.79 11.38
C LYS A 61 10.03 14.98 12.57
N ARG A 62 9.11 14.05 12.37
CA ARG A 62 8.46 13.28 13.46
C ARG A 62 8.93 11.83 13.53
N PHE A 63 9.49 11.29 12.46
CA PHE A 63 9.81 9.88 12.34
C PHE A 63 11.23 9.61 12.83
N THR A 64 11.34 9.43 14.15
CA THR A 64 12.59 9.14 14.87
C THR A 64 12.68 7.66 15.23
N LYS A 65 13.85 7.23 15.70
CA LYS A 65 14.05 5.88 16.20
C LYS A 65 13.16 5.56 17.41
N GLU A 66 12.94 6.53 18.27
CA GLU A 66 12.06 6.41 19.44
C GLU A 66 10.61 6.17 18.99
N LEU A 67 10.14 6.90 17.97
CA LEU A 67 8.81 6.65 17.40
C LEU A 67 8.72 5.24 16.79
N ALA A 68 9.77 4.76 16.11
CA ALA A 68 9.78 3.42 15.55
C ALA A 68 9.58 2.33 16.63
N GLU A 69 10.22 2.47 17.78
CA GLU A 69 10.02 1.54 18.91
C GLU A 69 8.62 1.67 19.53
N GLN A 70 8.08 2.89 19.61
CA GLN A 70 6.70 3.11 20.07
C GLN A 70 5.70 2.47 19.11
N VAL A 71 5.89 2.59 17.79
CA VAL A 71 5.05 1.97 16.77
C VAL A 71 5.05 0.45 16.93
N LYS A 72 6.22 -0.19 17.08
CA LYS A 72 6.30 -1.65 17.32
C LYS A 72 5.54 -2.07 18.57
N ALA A 73 5.76 -1.35 19.67
CA ALA A 73 5.14 -1.68 20.96
C ALA A 73 3.62 -1.53 20.88
N ALA A 74 3.12 -0.42 20.34
CA ALA A 74 1.70 -0.14 20.20
C ALA A 74 1.01 -1.10 19.22
N SER A 75 1.65 -1.41 18.09
CA SER A 75 1.17 -2.40 17.11
C SER A 75 0.92 -3.76 17.77
N LYS A 76 1.89 -4.26 18.52
CA LYS A 76 1.75 -5.51 19.28
C LYS A 76 0.68 -5.44 20.37
N LYS A 77 0.67 -4.36 21.16
CA LYS A 77 -0.23 -4.17 22.29
C LYS A 77 -1.69 -4.09 21.86
N HIS A 78 -1.99 -3.32 20.83
CA HIS A 78 -3.34 -3.07 20.36
C HIS A 78 -3.75 -3.92 19.17
N ARG A 79 -2.88 -4.83 18.67
CA ARG A 79 -3.16 -5.71 17.52
C ARG A 79 -3.50 -4.92 16.25
N ILE A 80 -2.87 -3.79 16.05
CA ILE A 80 -2.97 -2.99 14.81
C ILE A 80 -1.75 -3.28 13.95
N ARG A 81 -1.96 -3.86 12.77
CA ARG A 81 -0.89 -4.09 11.80
C ARG A 81 -0.61 -2.79 11.05
N VAL A 82 0.61 -2.28 11.13
CA VAL A 82 1.05 -1.20 10.22
C VAL A 82 1.45 -1.85 8.90
N THR A 83 0.71 -1.60 7.85
CA THR A 83 0.90 -2.24 6.54
C THR A 83 1.93 -1.53 5.70
N THR A 84 1.87 -0.20 5.66
CA THR A 84 2.79 0.63 4.89
C THR A 84 3.09 1.95 5.59
N LEU A 85 4.18 2.56 5.15
CA LEU A 85 4.49 3.95 5.40
C LEU A 85 4.17 4.75 4.13
N VAL A 86 3.23 5.69 4.21
CA VAL A 86 2.77 6.49 3.06
C VAL A 86 3.39 7.88 3.07
N GLY A 87 3.78 8.37 1.91
CA GLY A 87 4.22 9.75 1.76
C GLY A 87 4.91 10.03 0.44
N VAL A 88 4.94 11.30 0.07
CA VAL A 88 5.62 11.81 -1.13
C VAL A 88 6.62 12.89 -0.70
N PRO A 89 7.76 12.45 -0.13
CA PRO A 89 8.71 13.35 0.52
C PRO A 89 9.29 14.37 -0.46
N GLY A 90 9.47 15.60 -0.01
CA GLY A 90 10.01 16.69 -0.82
C GLY A 90 9.09 17.15 -1.95
N SER A 91 7.84 16.66 -2.02
CA SER A 91 6.89 17.03 -3.06
C SER A 91 5.90 18.09 -2.56
N ASN A 92 5.45 18.93 -3.48
CA ASN A 92 4.45 19.97 -3.20
C ASN A 92 3.34 19.92 -4.26
N PHE A 93 2.26 19.22 -3.97
CA PHE A 93 1.13 19.07 -4.88
C PHE A 93 0.51 20.41 -5.32
N ARG A 94 0.64 21.47 -4.51
CA ARG A 94 0.15 22.82 -4.87
C ARG A 94 1.00 23.48 -5.95
N GLN A 95 2.26 23.07 -6.10
CA GLN A 95 3.17 23.56 -7.14
C GLN A 95 3.11 22.74 -8.43
N GLY A 96 2.26 21.69 -8.43
CA GLY A 96 1.98 20.88 -9.59
C GLY A 96 2.96 19.73 -9.86
N PRO A 97 2.80 19.04 -11.00
CA PRO A 97 3.48 17.80 -11.34
C PRO A 97 5.01 17.86 -11.31
N ALA A 98 5.59 19.04 -11.62
CA ALA A 98 7.03 19.24 -11.67
C ALA A 98 7.75 19.04 -10.32
N THR A 99 7.00 18.96 -9.21
CA THR A 99 7.58 18.76 -7.88
C THR A 99 7.28 17.36 -7.31
N ILE A 100 6.47 16.54 -7.99
CA ILE A 100 6.00 15.27 -7.43
C ILE A 100 6.97 14.14 -7.73
N GLY A 101 7.40 13.44 -6.69
CA GLY A 101 8.17 12.21 -6.77
C GLY A 101 9.58 12.36 -7.37
N LEU A 102 10.00 11.34 -8.12
CA LEU A 102 11.36 11.18 -8.66
C LEU A 102 11.47 11.33 -10.18
N VAL A 103 10.34 11.52 -10.89
CA VAL A 103 10.36 11.79 -12.34
C VAL A 103 11.01 13.15 -12.63
N PRO A 104 10.69 14.24 -11.90
CA PRO A 104 11.41 15.51 -12.05
C PRO A 104 12.87 15.38 -11.66
N ILE A 105 13.76 16.08 -12.41
CA ILE A 105 15.21 16.02 -12.16
C ILE A 105 15.60 16.95 -11.01
N ASP A 106 14.93 18.09 -10.91
CA ASP A 106 15.18 19.08 -9.87
C ASP A 106 14.90 18.47 -8.48
N GLU A 107 15.79 18.76 -7.53
CA GLU A 107 15.73 18.26 -6.13
C GLU A 107 15.67 16.72 -5.99
N ARG A 108 15.95 15.97 -7.06
CA ARG A 108 15.82 14.50 -7.07
C ARG A 108 16.75 13.83 -6.07
N PHE A 109 17.97 14.35 -5.88
CA PHE A 109 18.94 13.77 -4.95
C PHE A 109 18.48 13.95 -3.50
N GLU A 110 17.97 15.10 -3.15
CA GLU A 110 17.39 15.39 -1.84
C GLU A 110 16.17 14.49 -1.58
N LYS A 111 15.31 14.34 -2.57
CA LYS A 111 14.15 13.45 -2.49
C LYS A 111 14.55 11.98 -2.32
N LEU A 112 15.57 11.52 -3.03
CA LEU A 112 16.10 10.17 -2.88
C LEU A 112 16.59 9.91 -1.43
N ASP A 113 17.25 10.87 -0.81
CA ASP A 113 17.67 10.73 0.59
C ASP A 113 16.46 10.68 1.53
N LEU A 114 15.41 11.43 1.27
CA LEU A 114 14.16 11.35 2.04
C LEU A 114 13.47 9.99 1.87
N TYR A 115 13.43 9.44 0.65
CA TYR A 115 12.90 8.09 0.40
C TYR A 115 13.74 7.01 1.11
N ARG A 116 15.06 7.13 1.14
CA ARG A 116 15.92 6.23 1.91
C ARG A 116 15.62 6.30 3.40
N LYS A 117 15.43 7.49 3.96
CA LYS A 117 15.00 7.68 5.36
C LYS A 117 13.66 7.02 5.65
N MET A 118 12.68 7.08 4.72
CA MET A 118 11.42 6.34 4.83
C MET A 118 11.66 4.83 4.91
N ILE A 119 12.50 4.29 4.02
CA ILE A 119 12.86 2.86 4.00
C ILE A 119 13.54 2.46 5.31
N ASP A 120 14.49 3.26 5.80
CA ASP A 120 15.19 3.00 7.04
C ASP A 120 14.25 3.03 8.26
N PHE A 121 13.27 3.93 8.26
CA PHE A 121 12.23 3.94 9.28
C PHE A 121 11.34 2.67 9.20
N CYS A 122 10.99 2.21 8.00
CA CYS A 122 10.28 0.94 7.83
C CYS A 122 11.02 -0.21 8.50
N VAL A 123 12.34 -0.31 8.29
CA VAL A 123 13.19 -1.31 8.95
C VAL A 123 13.16 -1.18 10.47
N GLN A 124 13.34 0.04 10.96
CA GLN A 124 13.36 0.33 12.40
C GLN A 124 12.02 0.02 13.07
N ALA A 125 10.91 0.35 12.42
CA ALA A 125 9.57 0.13 12.94
C ALA A 125 9.00 -1.27 12.65
N GLY A 126 9.68 -2.09 11.83
CA GLY A 126 9.19 -3.40 11.41
C GLY A 126 8.01 -3.31 10.43
N ILE A 127 7.92 -2.22 9.66
CA ILE A 127 6.90 -2.01 8.63
C ILE A 127 7.39 -2.67 7.33
N PRO A 128 6.58 -3.54 6.68
CA PRO A 128 7.06 -4.34 5.56
C PRO A 128 7.19 -3.59 4.24
N ALA A 129 6.57 -2.43 4.11
CA ALA A 129 6.52 -1.69 2.86
C ALA A 129 6.40 -0.18 3.06
N MET A 130 6.73 0.56 2.02
CA MET A 130 6.33 1.95 1.86
C MET A 130 5.60 2.14 0.54
N HIS A 131 4.75 3.14 0.44
CA HIS A 131 4.16 3.53 -0.84
C HIS A 131 4.21 5.03 -1.08
N SER A 132 4.17 5.41 -2.36
CA SER A 132 4.26 6.79 -2.78
C SER A 132 3.75 6.97 -4.21
N HIS A 133 3.41 8.23 -4.54
CA HIS A 133 3.42 8.70 -5.92
C HIS A 133 4.85 9.06 -6.32
N PHE A 134 5.41 8.39 -7.32
CA PHE A 134 6.78 8.61 -7.75
C PHE A 134 6.92 9.64 -8.89
N GLY A 135 5.83 10.34 -9.22
CA GLY A 135 5.75 11.37 -10.24
C GLY A 135 5.00 10.91 -11.48
N PHE A 136 4.87 11.77 -12.46
CA PHE A 136 4.17 11.51 -13.72
C PHE A 136 5.09 10.73 -14.66
N ILE A 137 5.06 9.40 -14.57
CA ILE A 137 5.91 8.51 -15.39
C ILE A 137 5.51 8.66 -16.86
N PRO A 138 6.44 8.98 -17.76
CA PRO A 138 6.14 9.11 -19.17
C PRO A 138 5.55 7.83 -19.77
N GLU A 139 4.51 7.96 -20.58
CA GLU A 139 3.89 6.82 -21.26
C GLU A 139 4.77 6.26 -22.39
N ASP A 140 5.60 7.10 -23.02
CA ASP A 140 6.56 6.68 -24.02
C ASP A 140 7.82 6.07 -23.40
N PRO A 141 8.01 4.72 -23.49
CA PRO A 141 9.17 4.06 -22.92
C PRO A 141 10.48 4.36 -23.67
N SER A 142 10.41 4.97 -24.87
CA SER A 142 11.58 5.38 -25.62
C SER A 142 12.16 6.71 -25.15
N SER A 143 11.38 7.52 -24.43
CA SER A 143 11.77 8.83 -23.94
C SER A 143 12.96 8.77 -22.97
N VAL A 144 13.79 9.80 -23.01
CA VAL A 144 14.95 9.91 -22.11
C VAL A 144 14.48 9.99 -20.66
N GLN A 145 13.40 10.72 -20.40
CA GLN A 145 12.85 10.89 -19.07
C GLN A 145 12.33 9.58 -18.46
N TYR A 146 11.70 8.71 -19.26
CA TYR A 146 11.28 7.38 -18.81
C TYR A 146 12.49 6.52 -18.42
N LYS A 147 13.49 6.43 -19.32
CA LYS A 147 14.69 5.62 -19.07
C LYS A 147 15.46 6.07 -17.84
N ASP A 148 15.61 7.38 -17.69
CA ASP A 148 16.26 7.98 -16.53
C ASP A 148 15.49 7.68 -15.21
N PHE A 149 14.17 7.79 -15.24
CA PHE A 149 13.33 7.40 -14.10
C PHE A 149 13.50 5.92 -13.73
N ILE A 150 13.54 5.01 -14.71
CA ILE A 150 13.73 3.57 -14.47
C ILE A 150 15.06 3.31 -13.74
N GLU A 151 16.15 3.95 -14.15
CA GLU A 151 17.46 3.77 -13.51
C GLU A 151 17.45 4.30 -12.06
N VAL A 152 16.88 5.47 -11.83
CA VAL A 152 16.76 6.06 -10.49
C VAL A 152 15.94 5.15 -9.57
N MET A 153 14.79 4.69 -10.04
CA MET A 153 13.93 3.79 -9.27
C MET A 153 14.56 2.43 -9.03
N ARG A 154 15.36 1.91 -9.97
CA ARG A 154 16.11 0.66 -9.77
C ARG A 154 17.09 0.79 -8.61
N GLY A 155 17.79 1.92 -8.51
CA GLY A 155 18.68 2.20 -7.39
C GLY A 155 17.93 2.24 -6.04
N LEU A 156 16.81 2.95 -5.97
CA LEU A 156 16.00 3.02 -4.76
C LEU A 156 15.37 1.67 -4.40
N ALA A 157 14.84 0.95 -5.37
CA ALA A 157 14.24 -0.37 -5.15
C ALA A 157 15.26 -1.42 -4.70
N THR A 158 16.49 -1.37 -5.23
CA THR A 158 17.60 -2.21 -4.75
C THR A 158 17.92 -1.91 -3.28
N TYR A 159 18.04 -0.62 -2.91
CA TYR A 159 18.26 -0.20 -1.53
C TYR A 159 17.20 -0.74 -0.56
N ALA A 160 15.92 -0.69 -0.98
CA ALA A 160 14.80 -1.23 -0.21
C ALA A 160 14.85 -2.76 -0.13
N LYS A 161 15.15 -3.45 -1.24
CA LYS A 161 15.23 -4.91 -1.31
C LYS A 161 16.30 -5.49 -0.36
N GLU A 162 17.48 -4.87 -0.33
CA GLU A 162 18.56 -5.26 0.59
C GLU A 162 18.17 -5.16 2.07
N ARG A 163 17.12 -4.38 2.36
CA ARG A 163 16.55 -4.16 3.70
C ARG A 163 15.25 -4.92 3.94
N ASN A 164 14.85 -5.78 3.01
CA ASN A 164 13.58 -6.52 3.04
C ASN A 164 12.34 -5.60 3.12
N VAL A 165 12.40 -4.42 2.49
CA VAL A 165 11.28 -3.49 2.37
C VAL A 165 10.74 -3.53 0.93
N MET A 166 9.42 -3.65 0.80
CA MET A 166 8.74 -3.53 -0.49
C MET A 166 8.43 -2.06 -0.77
N ILE A 167 8.34 -1.71 -2.05
CA ILE A 167 7.87 -0.40 -2.49
C ILE A 167 6.60 -0.60 -3.31
N TYR A 168 5.54 0.15 -2.98
CA TYR A 168 4.32 0.15 -3.76
C TYR A 168 4.17 1.47 -4.50
N PHE A 169 3.85 1.39 -5.78
CA PHE A 169 3.40 2.54 -6.55
C PHE A 169 1.94 2.81 -6.22
N GLU A 170 1.65 4.00 -5.74
CA GLU A 170 0.26 4.44 -5.64
C GLU A 170 -0.26 4.84 -7.02
N THR A 171 -1.43 4.32 -7.37
CA THR A 171 -2.06 4.61 -8.67
C THR A 171 -2.66 6.01 -8.71
N GLY A 172 -2.71 6.60 -9.91
CA GLY A 172 -3.33 7.91 -10.12
C GLY A 172 -3.03 8.50 -11.49
N GLN A 173 -1.84 9.04 -11.66
CA GLN A 173 -1.46 9.84 -12.81
C GLN A 173 -1.14 9.01 -14.05
N GLU A 174 -0.80 7.76 -13.90
CA GLU A 174 -0.39 6.86 -14.97
C GLU A 174 -1.50 5.89 -15.35
N THR A 175 -1.47 5.43 -16.59
CA THR A 175 -2.27 4.27 -16.97
C THR A 175 -1.77 2.99 -16.28
N PRO A 176 -2.62 2.00 -16.03
CA PRO A 176 -2.19 0.72 -15.48
C PRO A 176 -1.05 0.07 -16.26
N ILE A 177 -1.07 0.17 -17.57
CA ILE A 177 -0.02 -0.40 -18.44
C ILE A 177 1.32 0.30 -18.25
N THR A 178 1.33 1.61 -18.05
CA THR A 178 2.55 2.37 -17.79
C THR A 178 3.20 1.93 -16.48
N LEU A 179 2.41 1.75 -15.40
CA LEU A 179 2.92 1.26 -14.13
C LEU A 179 3.44 -0.18 -14.22
N ILE A 180 2.69 -1.09 -14.87
CA ILE A 180 3.13 -2.48 -15.07
C ILE A 180 4.46 -2.52 -15.84
N ARG A 181 4.59 -1.71 -16.88
CA ARG A 181 5.82 -1.60 -17.66
C ARG A 181 6.97 -1.11 -16.80
N ALA A 182 6.78 -0.01 -16.08
CA ALA A 182 7.81 0.55 -15.19
C ALA A 182 8.29 -0.49 -14.15
N ILE A 183 7.38 -1.20 -13.49
CA ILE A 183 7.72 -2.26 -12.54
C ILE A 183 8.57 -3.36 -13.19
N ARG A 184 8.20 -3.78 -14.41
CA ARG A 184 8.96 -4.81 -15.17
C ARG A 184 10.34 -4.32 -15.58
N ASP A 185 10.44 -3.09 -16.07
CA ASP A 185 11.69 -2.49 -16.55
C ASP A 185 12.67 -2.20 -15.41
N ILE A 186 12.17 -1.81 -14.23
CA ILE A 186 12.98 -1.70 -13.01
C ILE A 186 13.51 -3.07 -12.58
N GLY A 187 12.68 -4.10 -12.56
CA GLY A 187 13.07 -5.50 -12.51
C GLY A 187 13.67 -6.01 -11.19
N THR A 188 13.55 -5.30 -10.07
CA THR A 188 14.14 -5.70 -8.79
C THR A 188 13.35 -6.78 -8.04
N GLY A 189 12.04 -6.94 -8.36
CA GLY A 189 11.17 -7.97 -7.81
C GLY A 189 10.53 -7.63 -6.45
N ASN A 190 10.76 -6.44 -5.91
CA ASN A 190 10.13 -5.96 -4.66
C ASN A 190 9.22 -4.74 -4.88
N LEU A 191 8.78 -4.53 -6.13
CA LEU A 191 7.88 -3.45 -6.52
C LEU A 191 6.48 -3.99 -6.78
N PHE A 192 5.48 -3.32 -6.22
CA PHE A 192 4.07 -3.70 -6.30
C PHE A 192 3.19 -2.47 -6.43
N ILE A 193 1.88 -2.64 -6.28
CA ILE A 193 0.88 -1.59 -6.43
C ILE A 193 0.12 -1.41 -5.10
N ASN A 194 0.01 -0.17 -4.66
CA ASN A 194 -1.09 0.31 -3.84
C ASN A 194 -2.17 0.84 -4.78
N CYS A 195 -3.31 0.17 -4.83
CA CYS A 195 -4.33 0.42 -5.83
C CYS A 195 -5.39 1.39 -5.30
N ASP A 196 -5.27 2.66 -5.67
CA ASP A 196 -6.31 3.68 -5.52
C ASP A 196 -7.06 3.84 -6.85
N LEU A 197 -8.30 3.37 -6.88
CA LEU A 197 -9.13 3.41 -8.07
C LEU A 197 -9.77 4.78 -8.29
N ALA A 198 -10.04 5.53 -7.22
CA ALA A 198 -10.58 6.88 -7.33
C ALA A 198 -9.57 7.81 -7.99
N ASN A 199 -8.28 7.69 -7.65
CA ASN A 199 -7.23 8.45 -8.31
C ASN A 199 -7.19 8.16 -9.83
N LEU A 200 -7.27 6.89 -10.24
CA LEU A 200 -7.31 6.53 -11.67
C LEU A 200 -8.53 7.12 -12.38
N LEU A 201 -9.69 7.12 -11.73
CA LEU A 201 -10.91 7.74 -12.25
C LEU A 201 -10.75 9.25 -12.37
N MET A 202 -10.33 9.91 -11.31
CA MET A 202 -10.17 11.37 -11.27
C MET A 202 -9.16 11.90 -12.28
N TYR A 203 -8.10 11.13 -12.58
CA TYR A 203 -7.14 11.43 -13.63
C TYR A 203 -7.59 10.97 -15.03
N GLY A 204 -8.75 10.31 -15.16
CA GLY A 204 -9.24 9.79 -16.45
C GLY A 204 -8.38 8.69 -17.06
N LYS A 205 -7.68 7.90 -16.22
CA LYS A 205 -6.67 6.92 -16.68
C LYS A 205 -7.17 5.49 -16.83
N SER A 206 -8.19 5.10 -16.07
CA SER A 206 -8.81 3.77 -16.18
C SER A 206 -10.17 3.73 -15.49
N ASN A 207 -11.02 2.78 -15.87
CA ASN A 207 -12.13 2.36 -15.02
C ASN A 207 -11.63 1.39 -13.93
N SER A 208 -12.43 1.27 -12.86
CA SER A 208 -12.05 0.55 -11.65
C SER A 208 -11.79 -0.94 -11.90
N LEU A 209 -12.70 -1.62 -12.56
CA LEU A 209 -12.65 -3.07 -12.70
C LEU A 209 -11.55 -3.53 -13.66
N ASP A 210 -11.32 -2.79 -14.75
CA ASP A 210 -10.26 -3.08 -15.70
C ASP A 210 -8.89 -2.89 -15.06
N ALA A 211 -8.70 -1.83 -14.26
CA ALA A 211 -7.46 -1.61 -13.53
C ALA A 211 -7.13 -2.78 -12.59
N VAL A 212 -8.10 -3.23 -11.78
CA VAL A 212 -7.90 -4.38 -10.88
C VAL A 212 -7.53 -5.65 -11.63
N LYS A 213 -8.19 -5.93 -12.76
CA LYS A 213 -7.88 -7.11 -13.60
C LYS A 213 -6.48 -7.02 -14.22
N LEU A 214 -6.08 -5.83 -14.67
CA LEU A 214 -4.76 -5.63 -15.29
C LEU A 214 -3.62 -5.77 -14.27
N PHE A 215 -3.76 -5.18 -13.09
CA PHE A 215 -2.75 -5.26 -12.06
C PHE A 215 -2.62 -6.65 -11.45
N GLY A 216 -3.73 -7.34 -11.23
CA GLY A 216 -3.75 -8.71 -10.73
C GLY A 216 -2.93 -8.86 -9.43
N ASN A 217 -2.00 -9.82 -9.43
CA ASN A 217 -1.17 -10.13 -8.27
C ASN A 217 -0.17 -9.02 -7.87
N LEU A 218 -0.04 -7.96 -8.65
CA LEU A 218 0.76 -6.81 -8.27
C LEU A 218 0.10 -5.98 -7.17
N ILE A 219 -1.23 -6.05 -6.99
CA ILE A 219 -1.93 -5.34 -5.92
C ILE A 219 -1.56 -5.99 -4.59
N LYS A 220 -0.94 -5.22 -3.69
CA LYS A 220 -0.59 -5.63 -2.32
C LYS A 220 -1.31 -4.81 -1.25
N GLU A 221 -1.71 -3.61 -1.59
CA GLU A 221 -2.51 -2.70 -0.79
C GLU A 221 -3.60 -2.11 -1.66
N PHE A 222 -4.73 -1.75 -1.08
CA PHE A 222 -5.86 -1.18 -1.78
C PHE A 222 -6.40 0.03 -0.99
N HIS A 223 -6.48 1.19 -1.63
CA HIS A 223 -7.12 2.36 -1.05
C HIS A 223 -8.62 2.36 -1.34
N ALA A 224 -9.41 2.38 -0.28
CA ALA A 224 -10.83 2.64 -0.36
C ALA A 224 -11.07 4.15 -0.35
N LYS A 225 -11.21 4.69 -1.53
CA LYS A 225 -11.51 6.08 -1.87
C LYS A 225 -12.48 6.08 -3.04
N ASP A 226 -13.38 7.03 -3.11
CA ASP A 226 -14.34 7.13 -4.21
C ASP A 226 -14.25 8.50 -4.90
N GLY A 227 -14.56 8.53 -6.17
CA GLY A 227 -14.42 9.74 -6.97
C GLY A 227 -15.27 9.72 -8.22
N LYS A 228 -15.34 10.88 -8.86
CA LYS A 228 -16.01 11.10 -10.12
C LYS A 228 -15.01 11.32 -11.24
N TYR A 229 -15.31 10.85 -12.43
CA TYR A 229 -14.58 11.21 -13.65
C TYR A 229 -14.59 12.72 -13.87
N PRO A 230 -13.58 13.25 -14.62
CA PRO A 230 -13.63 14.61 -15.12
C PRO A 230 -14.93 14.90 -15.89
N ASP A 231 -15.49 16.09 -15.72
CA ASP A 231 -16.66 16.50 -16.50
C ASP A 231 -16.25 16.69 -17.97
N PRO A 232 -16.86 15.97 -18.93
CA PRO A 232 -16.56 16.14 -20.35
C PRO A 232 -16.90 17.53 -20.88
N ASN A 233 -17.74 18.29 -20.18
CA ASN A 233 -18.03 19.68 -20.50
C ASN A 233 -16.98 20.66 -19.96
N ASN A 234 -16.12 20.19 -19.02
CA ASN A 234 -14.98 20.95 -18.51
C ASN A 234 -13.69 20.08 -18.50
N PRO A 235 -13.12 19.77 -19.68
CA PRO A 235 -12.02 18.82 -19.82
C PRO A 235 -10.67 19.32 -19.30
N TYR A 236 -10.62 20.53 -18.76
CA TYR A 236 -9.42 21.15 -18.19
C TYR A 236 -9.26 20.89 -16.69
N GLU A 237 -10.29 20.35 -16.04
CA GLU A 237 -10.27 20.01 -14.63
C GLU A 237 -10.23 18.49 -14.45
N LEU A 238 -9.58 18.06 -13.38
CA LEU A 238 -9.63 16.67 -12.96
C LEU A 238 -10.99 16.35 -12.35
N GLY A 239 -11.28 15.06 -12.22
CA GLY A 239 -12.37 14.60 -11.37
C GLY A 239 -12.14 14.97 -9.90
N HIS A 240 -13.07 14.62 -9.05
CA HIS A 240 -13.02 14.97 -7.63
C HIS A 240 -13.45 13.82 -6.73
N GLU A 241 -12.91 13.79 -5.52
CA GLU A 241 -13.29 12.84 -4.47
C GLU A 241 -14.73 13.09 -4.01
N VAL A 242 -15.45 12.00 -3.76
CA VAL A 242 -16.80 12.01 -3.20
C VAL A 242 -16.91 10.93 -2.10
N PRO A 243 -17.91 11.02 -1.21
CA PRO A 243 -18.11 9.99 -0.18
C PRO A 243 -18.40 8.62 -0.78
N ILE A 244 -17.79 7.55 -0.22
CA ILE A 244 -18.15 6.17 -0.53
C ILE A 244 -19.59 5.89 -0.04
N PRO A 245 -20.45 5.26 -0.83
CA PRO A 245 -20.34 4.75 -2.20
C PRO A 245 -21.08 5.63 -3.20
N THR A 246 -20.76 6.89 -3.33
CA THR A 246 -21.51 7.82 -4.18
C THR A 246 -20.77 8.20 -5.48
N GLY A 247 -19.58 7.68 -5.66
CA GLY A 247 -18.72 7.89 -6.81
C GLY A 247 -18.94 6.89 -7.95
N ASP A 248 -17.90 6.76 -8.76
CA ASP A 248 -17.88 5.90 -9.93
C ASP A 248 -17.07 4.61 -9.72
N VAL A 249 -16.55 4.37 -8.48
CA VAL A 249 -15.91 3.10 -8.12
C VAL A 249 -16.98 2.06 -7.82
N ASP A 250 -17.02 0.98 -8.61
CA ASP A 250 -17.89 -0.16 -8.33
C ASP A 250 -17.30 -1.06 -7.25
N PHE A 251 -17.39 -0.65 -5.97
CA PHE A 251 -16.85 -1.40 -4.84
C PHE A 251 -17.33 -2.86 -4.76
N PRO A 252 -18.61 -3.19 -4.99
CA PRO A 252 -19.05 -4.58 -5.01
C PRO A 252 -18.30 -5.44 -6.04
N ALA A 253 -18.19 -4.97 -7.28
CA ALA A 253 -17.51 -5.71 -8.33
C ALA A 253 -15.98 -5.76 -8.08
N VAL A 254 -15.40 -4.67 -7.62
CA VAL A 254 -13.96 -4.58 -7.29
C VAL A 254 -13.60 -5.54 -6.15
N ILE A 255 -14.33 -5.53 -5.04
CA ILE A 255 -14.07 -6.43 -3.90
C ILE A 255 -14.24 -7.91 -4.31
N ALA A 256 -15.26 -8.22 -5.11
CA ALA A 256 -15.45 -9.57 -5.64
C ALA A 256 -14.26 -10.01 -6.51
N GLU A 257 -13.75 -9.13 -7.38
CA GLU A 257 -12.59 -9.45 -8.23
C GLU A 257 -11.30 -9.58 -7.40
N LEU A 258 -11.04 -8.71 -6.40
CA LEU A 258 -9.92 -8.84 -5.48
C LEU A 258 -9.95 -10.19 -4.74
N LYS A 259 -11.10 -10.59 -4.22
CA LYS A 259 -11.28 -11.91 -3.57
C LYS A 259 -10.99 -13.05 -4.54
N LYS A 260 -11.51 -13.00 -5.76
CA LYS A 260 -11.29 -14.00 -6.82
C LYS A 260 -9.82 -14.12 -7.19
N GLN A 261 -9.05 -13.02 -7.18
CA GLN A 261 -7.61 -13.01 -7.42
C GLN A 261 -6.79 -13.46 -6.21
N GLY A 262 -7.43 -13.75 -5.07
CA GLY A 262 -6.76 -14.18 -3.85
C GLY A 262 -6.02 -13.05 -3.14
N PHE A 263 -6.48 -11.80 -3.26
CA PHE A 263 -5.95 -10.66 -2.52
C PHE A 263 -6.01 -10.90 -1.01
N LYS A 264 -4.93 -10.58 -0.31
CA LYS A 264 -4.79 -10.76 1.14
C LYS A 264 -4.19 -9.54 1.83
N GLY A 265 -4.11 -8.43 1.11
CA GLY A 265 -3.62 -7.16 1.63
C GLY A 265 -4.61 -6.48 2.56
N ALA A 266 -4.34 -5.24 2.88
CA ALA A 266 -5.30 -4.39 3.57
C ALA A 266 -6.11 -3.55 2.56
N ILE A 267 -7.35 -3.26 2.95
CA ILE A 267 -8.18 -2.24 2.34
C ILE A 267 -8.12 -1.04 3.27
N THR A 268 -7.34 -0.04 2.91
CA THR A 268 -7.10 1.15 3.73
C THR A 268 -8.01 2.28 3.29
N ILE A 269 -8.81 2.79 4.22
CA ILE A 269 -9.69 3.94 3.95
C ILE A 269 -8.81 5.19 3.87
N GLU A 270 -8.85 5.84 2.72
CA GLU A 270 -8.30 7.16 2.49
C GLU A 270 -9.44 8.18 2.35
N CYS A 271 -9.31 9.32 3.01
CA CYS A 271 -10.30 10.38 2.94
C CYS A 271 -9.61 11.75 3.02
N GLU A 272 -9.73 12.51 1.94
CA GLU A 272 -9.26 13.89 1.84
C GLU A 272 -10.40 14.91 1.92
N LEU A 273 -11.66 14.43 2.05
CA LEU A 273 -12.84 15.28 2.19
C LEU A 273 -12.78 16.14 3.45
N ASN A 274 -13.10 17.42 3.31
CA ASN A 274 -13.21 18.33 4.44
C ASN A 274 -14.48 18.04 5.27
N GLY A 275 -14.40 18.18 6.60
CA GLY A 275 -15.56 18.08 7.49
C GLY A 275 -15.55 16.89 8.43
N THR A 276 -16.63 16.10 8.52
CA THR A 276 -16.88 15.03 9.50
C THR A 276 -16.11 13.74 9.21
N ARG A 277 -14.78 13.83 9.08
CA ARG A 277 -13.92 12.72 8.71
C ARG A 277 -14.09 11.48 9.58
N HIS A 278 -14.26 11.66 10.88
CA HIS A 278 -14.39 10.54 11.82
C HIS A 278 -15.62 9.67 11.51
N ASP A 279 -16.79 10.28 11.43
CA ASP A 279 -18.05 9.54 11.19
C ASP A 279 -18.06 8.89 9.82
N TYR A 280 -17.53 9.59 8.82
CA TYR A 280 -17.35 9.06 7.46
C TYR A 280 -16.50 7.79 7.47
N VAL A 281 -15.33 7.80 8.11
CA VAL A 281 -14.41 6.66 8.16
C VAL A 281 -15.08 5.44 8.85
N ILE A 282 -15.84 5.65 9.93
CA ILE A 282 -16.57 4.57 10.60
C ILE A 282 -17.70 3.99 9.73
N GLN A 283 -18.45 4.84 9.02
CA GLN A 283 -19.50 4.40 8.10
C GLN A 283 -18.89 3.62 6.92
N THR A 284 -17.82 4.13 6.34
CA THR A 284 -17.09 3.46 5.25
C THR A 284 -16.56 2.09 5.70
N ARG A 285 -15.98 1.99 6.91
CA ARG A 285 -15.54 0.70 7.45
C ARG A 285 -16.68 -0.32 7.52
N LYS A 286 -17.86 0.09 8.00
CA LYS A 286 -19.04 -0.80 8.05
C LYS A 286 -19.46 -1.28 6.67
N TYR A 287 -19.55 -0.37 5.71
CA TYR A 287 -19.88 -0.69 4.33
C TYR A 287 -18.90 -1.68 3.71
N LEU A 288 -17.60 -1.46 3.87
CA LEU A 288 -16.57 -2.37 3.37
C LEU A 288 -16.64 -3.75 4.04
N GLN A 289 -16.91 -3.81 5.36
CA GLN A 289 -17.09 -5.07 6.07
C GLN A 289 -18.27 -5.87 5.51
N GLU A 290 -19.41 -5.22 5.26
CA GLU A 290 -20.57 -5.86 4.63
C GLU A 290 -20.25 -6.46 3.26
N LEU A 291 -19.40 -5.80 2.46
CA LEU A 291 -18.94 -6.33 1.18
C LEU A 291 -17.97 -7.49 1.33
N LEU A 292 -17.15 -7.48 2.37
CA LEU A 292 -16.22 -8.57 2.65
C LEU A 292 -16.93 -9.81 3.17
N ASP A 293 -18.03 -9.68 3.88
CA ASP A 293 -18.80 -10.77 4.48
C ASP A 293 -19.70 -11.49 3.45
N ARG A 294 -19.93 -10.88 2.27
CA ARG A 294 -20.61 -11.50 1.11
C ARG A 294 -19.66 -12.41 0.33
#